data_2f56972bd021c3414817985cc35c80c2
#
_entry.id   2f56972bd021c3414817985cc35c80c2
#
_cell.length_a   1.000
_cell.length_b   1.000
_cell.length_c   1.000
_cell.angle_alpha   90.00
_cell.angle_beta   90.00
_cell.angle_gamma   90.00
#
_symmetry.space_group_name_H-M   'P 1'
#
loop_
_entity.id
_entity.type
_entity.pdbx_description
1 polymer ?
#
loop_
_entity_poly.entity_id
_entity_poly.type
_entity_poly.pdbx_seq_one_letter_code
_entity_poly.pdbx_strand_id
1 'polypeptide(L)'
;MFSFNKNALNKLKECKINIENSIRSVKIGNIWRGSKTKQWFDYFETDWALNNLNNEPTNRYDLLARIDHIKKNRIFDIFIVRELIVKIFAWGGMSKRENTGKTALAFIDRYEDICKDLLNGQTTNISAYKCFFDLHNHKNKDLKMKGVGPAFYTKLIYFLGDHEGLIMDQWTAKSVNMLCNDKIVKLD
;
A
#
# COMPACT_ATOMS: atom_id res chain seq x y z
N MET A 1 2.47 12.10 -26.11
CA MET A 1 1.11 12.44 -25.65
C MET A 1 0.33 11.15 -25.61
N PHE A 2 -0.19 10.75 -24.44
CA PHE A 2 -0.96 9.51 -24.32
C PHE A 2 -2.34 9.69 -24.96
N SER A 3 -2.79 8.69 -25.71
CA SER A 3 -4.14 8.69 -26.29
C SER A 3 -5.04 7.72 -25.55
N PHE A 4 -6.29 8.14 -25.35
CA PHE A 4 -7.28 7.29 -24.69
C PHE A 4 -8.02 6.41 -25.71
N ASN A 5 -8.30 5.20 -25.29
CA ASN A 5 -9.15 4.28 -26.05
C ASN A 5 -10.62 4.74 -25.99
N LYS A 6 -11.11 5.36 -27.07
CA LYS A 6 -12.46 5.92 -27.14
C LYS A 6 -13.56 4.86 -26.88
N ASN A 7 -13.36 3.64 -27.36
CA ASN A 7 -14.34 2.55 -27.17
C ASN A 7 -14.41 2.13 -25.69
N ALA A 8 -13.26 2.03 -25.01
CA ALA A 8 -13.23 1.71 -23.59
C ALA A 8 -13.87 2.83 -22.75
N LEU A 9 -13.59 4.09 -23.08
CA LEU A 9 -14.23 5.24 -22.41
C LEU A 9 -15.75 5.28 -22.62
N ASN A 10 -16.23 4.98 -23.82
CA ASN A 10 -17.68 4.94 -24.09
C ASN A 10 -18.34 3.81 -23.29
N LYS A 11 -17.76 2.59 -23.28
CA LYS A 11 -18.25 1.48 -22.43
C LYS A 11 -18.26 1.85 -20.95
N LEU A 12 -17.22 2.54 -20.46
CA LEU A 12 -17.17 3.00 -19.06
C LEU A 12 -18.32 3.97 -18.75
N LYS A 13 -18.61 4.91 -19.68
CA LYS A 13 -19.73 5.86 -19.54
C LYS A 13 -21.09 5.14 -19.54
N GLU A 14 -21.28 4.15 -20.42
CA GLU A 14 -22.49 3.33 -20.47
C GLU A 14 -22.70 2.52 -19.20
N CYS A 15 -21.61 2.01 -18.61
CA CYS A 15 -21.65 1.22 -17.36
C CYS A 15 -21.67 2.07 -16.09
N LYS A 16 -21.56 3.41 -16.19
CA LYS A 16 -21.41 4.29 -15.02
C LYS A 16 -22.45 4.05 -13.95
N ILE A 17 -23.72 4.02 -14.32
CA ILE A 17 -24.84 3.81 -13.37
C ILE A 17 -24.74 2.45 -12.69
N ASN A 18 -24.39 1.41 -13.43
CA ASN A 18 -24.23 0.06 -12.88
C ASN A 18 -23.04 -0.02 -11.91
N ILE A 19 -21.93 0.67 -12.23
CA ILE A 19 -20.76 0.75 -11.38
C ILE A 19 -21.10 1.52 -10.08
N GLU A 20 -21.76 2.67 -10.17
CA GLU A 20 -22.20 3.45 -9.02
C GLU A 20 -23.17 2.66 -8.13
N ASN A 21 -24.13 1.96 -8.72
CA ASN A 21 -25.07 1.11 -7.98
C ASN A 21 -24.34 -0.05 -7.30
N SER A 22 -23.36 -0.68 -7.98
CA SER A 22 -22.55 -1.75 -7.40
C SER A 22 -21.72 -1.24 -6.22
N ILE A 23 -21.11 -0.07 -6.34
CA ILE A 23 -20.34 0.55 -5.24
C ILE A 23 -21.27 0.84 -4.05
N ARG A 24 -22.45 1.39 -4.29
CA ARG A 24 -23.43 1.71 -3.23
C ARG A 24 -24.01 0.45 -2.58
N SER A 25 -24.10 -0.66 -3.30
CA SER A 25 -24.65 -1.93 -2.80
C SER A 25 -23.66 -2.77 -2.00
N VAL A 26 -22.38 -2.38 -1.94
CA VAL A 26 -21.38 -3.09 -1.14
C VAL A 26 -21.78 -3.02 0.33
N LYS A 27 -22.23 -4.15 0.87
CA LYS A 27 -22.52 -4.28 2.30
C LYS A 27 -21.24 -4.23 3.09
N ILE A 28 -21.26 -3.47 4.19
CA ILE A 28 -20.12 -3.33 5.11
C ILE A 28 -19.57 -4.71 5.59
N GLY A 29 -20.41 -5.75 5.63
CA GLY A 29 -20.01 -7.10 6.00
C GLY A 29 -19.06 -7.83 5.01
N ASN A 30 -18.92 -7.34 3.77
CA ASN A 30 -18.04 -7.93 2.74
C ASN A 30 -16.71 -7.19 2.59
N ILE A 31 -16.29 -6.47 3.63
CA ILE A 31 -15.03 -5.74 3.61
C ILE A 31 -13.87 -6.73 3.57
N TRP A 32 -12.97 -6.51 2.60
CA TRP A 32 -11.72 -7.26 2.53
C TRP A 32 -10.95 -7.16 3.85
N ARG A 33 -10.57 -8.30 4.39
CA ARG A 33 -9.71 -8.43 5.55
C ARG A 33 -8.40 -9.08 5.10
N GLY A 34 -7.29 -8.46 5.46
CA GLY A 34 -5.96 -8.99 5.17
C GLY A 34 -5.62 -10.24 5.97
N SER A 35 -4.37 -10.63 5.93
CA SER A 35 -3.84 -11.70 6.79
C SER A 35 -3.69 -11.23 8.24
N LYS A 36 -3.60 -12.19 9.16
CA LYS A 36 -3.36 -11.91 10.58
C LYS A 36 -1.96 -11.35 10.79
N THR A 37 -1.85 -10.18 11.40
CA THR A 37 -0.56 -9.48 11.57
C THR A 37 0.39 -10.22 12.50
N LYS A 38 -0.11 -10.85 13.58
CA LYS A 38 0.72 -11.63 14.49
C LYS A 38 1.47 -12.77 13.78
N GLN A 39 0.83 -13.40 12.79
CA GLN A 39 1.47 -14.48 12.01
C GLN A 39 2.68 -14.01 11.19
N TRP A 40 2.83 -12.72 10.94
CA TRP A 40 4.01 -12.18 10.28
C TRP A 40 5.23 -12.25 11.17
N PHE A 41 5.06 -12.02 12.49
CA PHE A 41 6.15 -12.04 13.47
C PHE A 41 6.48 -13.44 13.95
N ASP A 42 5.46 -14.31 14.12
CA ASP A 42 5.69 -15.73 14.42
C ASP A 42 6.49 -16.42 13.27
N TYR A 43 6.45 -15.86 12.08
CA TYR A 43 7.12 -16.40 10.88
C TYR A 43 8.50 -15.80 10.62
N PHE A 44 8.74 -14.57 11.11
CA PHE A 44 9.99 -13.87 10.95
C PHE A 44 10.56 -13.61 12.34
N GLU A 45 11.76 -14.11 12.59
CA GLU A 45 12.55 -13.69 13.74
C GLU A 45 12.84 -12.19 13.58
N THR A 46 12.15 -11.38 14.35
CA THR A 46 12.35 -9.94 14.39
C THR A 46 12.59 -9.55 15.84
N ASP A 47 13.60 -8.73 16.09
CA ASP A 47 13.89 -8.17 17.41
C ASP A 47 12.90 -7.06 17.82
N TRP A 48 11.81 -6.91 17.07
CA TRP A 48 10.87 -5.83 17.32
C TRP A 48 9.85 -6.22 18.38
N ALA A 49 9.95 -5.55 19.53
CA ALA A 49 8.90 -5.61 20.56
C ALA A 49 7.64 -4.87 20.07
N LEU A 50 6.81 -5.52 19.27
CA LEU A 50 5.57 -4.94 18.79
C LEU A 50 4.40 -5.41 19.66
N ASN A 51 4.00 -4.53 20.58
CA ASN A 51 3.02 -4.84 21.62
C ASN A 51 1.55 -4.86 21.13
N ASN A 52 1.27 -4.40 19.90
CA ASN A 52 -0.09 -4.15 19.40
C ASN A 52 -0.51 -5.05 18.23
N LEU A 53 0.14 -6.20 18.05
CA LEU A 53 -0.26 -7.15 17.04
C LEU A 53 -1.33 -8.07 17.58
N ASN A 54 -2.46 -8.05 16.94
CA ASN A 54 -3.56 -8.94 17.28
C ASN A 54 -3.65 -10.12 16.30
N ASN A 55 -4.36 -11.15 16.73
CA ASN A 55 -4.61 -12.36 15.92
C ASN A 55 -5.69 -12.15 14.85
N GLU A 56 -6.33 -10.98 14.83
CA GLU A 56 -7.41 -10.68 13.90
C GLU A 56 -6.87 -10.04 12.62
N PRO A 57 -7.42 -10.40 11.45
CA PRO A 57 -7.11 -9.71 10.21
C PRO A 57 -7.57 -8.26 10.28
N THR A 58 -6.72 -7.35 9.84
CA THR A 58 -7.03 -5.93 9.79
C THR A 58 -7.83 -5.59 8.51
N ASN A 59 -8.88 -4.81 8.62
CA ASN A 59 -9.58 -4.23 7.48
C ASN A 59 -9.13 -2.79 7.22
N ARG A 60 -9.55 -2.23 6.07
CA ARG A 60 -9.16 -0.86 5.67
C ARG A 60 -9.60 0.21 6.66
N TYR A 61 -10.80 0.08 7.22
CA TYR A 61 -11.36 1.09 8.12
C TYR A 61 -10.62 1.11 9.46
N ASP A 62 -10.28 -0.06 10.00
CA ASP A 62 -9.50 -0.17 11.24
C ASP A 62 -8.11 0.43 11.05
N LEU A 63 -7.48 0.19 9.87
CA LEU A 63 -6.19 0.82 9.53
C LEU A 63 -6.29 2.34 9.49
N LEU A 64 -7.27 2.89 8.78
CA LEU A 64 -7.47 4.33 8.68
C LEU A 64 -7.75 4.94 10.04
N ALA A 65 -8.67 4.36 10.83
CA ALA A 65 -9.00 4.84 12.18
C ALA A 65 -7.78 4.85 13.11
N ARG A 66 -6.93 3.81 13.02
CA ARG A 66 -5.68 3.72 13.79
C ARG A 66 -4.69 4.80 13.37
N ILE A 67 -4.52 5.02 12.08
CA ILE A 67 -3.61 6.03 11.53
C ILE A 67 -4.08 7.43 11.91
N ASP A 68 -5.37 7.72 11.78
CA ASP A 68 -5.94 9.01 12.18
C ASP A 68 -5.75 9.29 13.67
N HIS A 69 -5.93 8.25 14.51
CA HIS A 69 -5.65 8.36 15.94
C HIS A 69 -4.18 8.71 16.21
N ILE A 70 -3.24 8.05 15.52
CA ILE A 70 -1.81 8.30 15.64
C ILE A 70 -1.46 9.72 15.21
N LYS A 71 -1.97 10.17 14.05
CA LYS A 71 -1.76 11.53 13.54
C LYS A 71 -2.30 12.59 14.50
N LYS A 72 -3.53 12.40 14.98
CA LYS A 72 -4.19 13.33 15.92
C LYS A 72 -3.42 13.48 17.22
N ASN A 73 -2.86 12.39 17.74
CA ASN A 73 -2.13 12.39 19.01
C ASN A 73 -0.61 12.58 18.83
N ARG A 74 -0.12 12.77 17.59
CA ARG A 74 1.29 12.98 17.24
C ARG A 74 2.22 11.88 17.77
N ILE A 75 1.78 10.63 17.66
CA ILE A 75 2.53 9.46 18.14
C ILE A 75 3.35 8.87 16.98
N PHE A 76 4.54 9.41 16.73
CA PHE A 76 5.38 9.05 15.58
C PHE A 76 6.62 8.23 15.99
N ASP A 77 6.44 7.32 16.94
CA ASP A 77 7.47 6.37 17.33
C ASP A 77 7.78 5.38 16.21
N ILE A 78 9.06 4.99 16.07
CA ILE A 78 9.50 4.11 14.99
C ILE A 78 8.86 2.71 15.07
N PHE A 79 8.60 2.21 16.27
CA PHE A 79 7.95 0.90 16.42
C PHE A 79 6.49 0.95 15.97
N ILE A 80 5.81 2.08 16.18
CA ILE A 80 4.45 2.30 15.67
C ILE A 80 4.45 2.40 14.14
N VAL A 81 5.44 3.07 13.55
CA VAL A 81 5.61 3.12 12.09
C VAL A 81 5.79 1.71 11.51
N ARG A 82 6.66 0.91 12.10
CA ARG A 82 6.89 -0.50 11.72
C ARG A 82 5.63 -1.35 11.87
N GLU A 83 4.89 -1.19 12.97
CA GLU A 83 3.59 -1.84 13.18
C GLU A 83 2.62 -1.52 12.04
N LEU A 84 2.49 -0.25 11.66
CA LEU A 84 1.63 0.19 10.56
C LEU A 84 2.07 -0.38 9.22
N ILE A 85 3.37 -0.37 8.91
CA ILE A 85 3.92 -0.97 7.69
C ILE A 85 3.50 -2.44 7.58
N VAL A 86 3.69 -3.21 8.64
CA VAL A 86 3.32 -4.63 8.65
C VAL A 86 1.80 -4.83 8.49
N LYS A 87 0.99 -4.03 9.17
CA LYS A 87 -0.47 -4.08 9.03
C LYS A 87 -0.92 -3.76 7.60
N ILE A 88 -0.30 -2.77 6.95
CA ILE A 88 -0.59 -2.40 5.57
C ILE A 88 -0.18 -3.54 4.61
N PHE A 89 0.98 -4.16 4.81
CA PHE A 89 1.43 -5.30 4.01
C PHE A 89 0.52 -6.51 4.18
N ALA A 90 0.14 -6.83 5.41
CA ALA A 90 -0.77 -7.92 5.73
C ALA A 90 -2.16 -7.69 5.11
N TRP A 91 -2.67 -6.46 5.19
CA TRP A 91 -3.91 -6.07 4.52
C TRP A 91 -3.77 -6.14 3.00
N GLY A 92 -2.65 -5.69 2.46
CA GLY A 92 -2.37 -5.67 1.02
C GLY A 92 -2.14 -7.04 0.39
N GLY A 93 -2.16 -8.12 1.17
CA GLY A 93 -1.99 -9.49 0.67
C GLY A 93 -0.55 -9.83 0.31
N MET A 94 0.45 -9.14 0.88
CA MET A 94 1.85 -9.54 0.68
C MET A 94 2.05 -10.98 1.20
N SER A 95 2.71 -11.81 0.39
CA SER A 95 2.97 -13.19 0.79
C SER A 95 4.00 -13.21 1.93
N LYS A 96 3.60 -13.83 3.06
CA LYS A 96 4.49 -14.06 4.19
C LYS A 96 5.35 -15.31 4.02
N ARG A 97 4.90 -16.27 3.21
CA ARG A 97 5.56 -17.59 3.02
C ARG A 97 6.71 -17.53 2.04
N GLU A 98 6.69 -16.58 1.13
CA GLU A 98 7.73 -16.40 0.14
C GLU A 98 8.78 -15.41 0.65
N ASN A 99 9.91 -15.37 -0.01
CA ASN A 99 11.01 -14.46 0.31
C ASN A 99 10.60 -12.98 0.29
N THR A 100 9.47 -12.63 -0.34
CA THR A 100 9.02 -11.24 -0.50
C THR A 100 8.77 -10.54 0.82
N GLY A 101 7.91 -11.09 1.69
CA GLY A 101 7.61 -10.47 2.99
C GLY A 101 8.83 -10.44 3.91
N LYS A 102 9.58 -11.54 4.00
CA LYS A 102 10.84 -11.61 4.75
C LYS A 102 11.85 -10.58 4.25
N THR A 103 12.00 -10.48 2.92
CA THR A 103 12.90 -9.50 2.30
C THR A 103 12.44 -8.08 2.58
N ALA A 104 11.14 -7.79 2.45
CA ALA A 104 10.60 -6.46 2.74
C ALA A 104 10.92 -6.03 4.18
N LEU A 105 10.75 -6.92 5.16
CA LEU A 105 11.04 -6.61 6.56
C LEU A 105 12.55 -6.50 6.84
N ALA A 106 13.38 -7.32 6.21
CA ALA A 106 14.83 -7.23 6.34
C ALA A 106 15.44 -5.93 5.80
N PHE A 107 14.69 -5.20 4.98
CA PHE A 107 15.11 -3.91 4.41
C PHE A 107 14.24 -2.73 4.90
N ILE A 108 13.51 -2.89 6.00
CA ILE A 108 12.56 -1.88 6.49
C ILE A 108 13.26 -0.56 6.86
N ASP A 109 14.47 -0.62 7.39
CA ASP A 109 15.33 0.50 7.71
C ASP A 109 15.61 1.43 6.51
N ARG A 110 15.44 0.91 5.29
CA ARG A 110 15.64 1.69 4.06
C ARG A 110 14.49 2.64 3.74
N TYR A 111 13.30 2.37 4.26
CA TYR A 111 12.10 3.12 3.89
C TYR A 111 11.21 3.51 5.07
N GLU A 112 11.50 3.10 6.28
CA GLU A 112 10.71 3.45 7.45
C GLU A 112 10.70 4.96 7.74
N ASP A 113 11.80 5.66 7.47
CA ASP A 113 11.86 7.12 7.61
C ASP A 113 10.92 7.83 6.62
N ILE A 114 10.83 7.36 5.37
CA ILE A 114 9.87 7.88 4.40
C ILE A 114 8.43 7.66 4.91
N CYS A 115 8.15 6.49 5.50
CA CYS A 115 6.85 6.18 6.09
C CYS A 115 6.55 7.08 7.30
N LYS A 116 7.54 7.35 8.14
CA LYS A 116 7.43 8.26 9.28
C LYS A 116 7.15 9.69 8.82
N ASP A 117 7.86 10.17 7.81
CA ASP A 117 7.68 11.50 7.24
C ASP A 117 6.32 11.69 6.58
N LEU A 118 5.79 10.65 5.92
CA LEU A 118 4.41 10.62 5.44
C LEU A 118 3.41 10.73 6.59
N LEU A 119 3.61 9.91 7.62
CA LEU A 119 2.69 9.82 8.76
C LEU A 119 2.59 11.15 9.53
N ASN A 120 3.72 11.85 9.70
CA ASN A 120 3.78 13.13 10.40
C ASN A 120 3.60 14.38 9.51
N GLY A 121 3.38 14.18 8.21
CA GLY A 121 3.14 15.27 7.25
C GLY A 121 4.39 16.05 6.84
N GLN A 122 5.59 15.52 7.08
CA GLN A 122 6.86 16.16 6.68
C GLN A 122 7.18 15.94 5.19
N THR A 123 6.51 14.99 4.55
CA THR A 123 6.63 14.76 3.10
C THR A 123 5.26 14.63 2.44
N THR A 124 5.19 14.97 1.15
CA THR A 124 3.97 14.79 0.34
C THR A 124 3.94 13.40 -0.30
N ASN A 125 2.74 12.94 -0.70
CA ASN A 125 2.58 11.66 -1.42
C ASN A 125 3.46 11.60 -2.69
N ILE A 126 3.58 12.72 -3.42
CA ILE A 126 4.40 12.80 -4.65
C ILE A 126 5.89 12.67 -4.33
N SER A 127 6.36 13.37 -3.30
CA SER A 127 7.77 13.29 -2.88
C SER A 127 8.12 11.90 -2.35
N ALA A 128 7.27 11.32 -1.53
CA ALA A 128 7.43 9.96 -1.05
C ALA A 128 7.44 8.93 -2.20
N TYR A 129 6.55 9.09 -3.20
CA TYR A 129 6.56 8.23 -4.39
C TYR A 129 7.91 8.28 -5.11
N LYS A 130 8.48 9.46 -5.31
CA LYS A 130 9.81 9.61 -5.93
C LYS A 130 10.89 8.90 -5.11
N CYS A 131 10.91 9.09 -3.79
CA CYS A 131 11.86 8.40 -2.91
C CYS A 131 11.73 6.88 -2.99
N PHE A 132 10.52 6.34 -2.93
CA PHE A 132 10.28 4.90 -3.08
C PHE A 132 10.69 4.38 -4.46
N PHE A 133 10.37 5.13 -5.52
CA PHE A 133 10.74 4.77 -6.89
C PHE A 133 12.26 4.72 -7.06
N ASP A 134 12.98 5.72 -6.54
CA ASP A 134 14.43 5.79 -6.60
C ASP A 134 15.09 4.65 -5.79
N LEU A 135 14.60 4.36 -4.59
CA LEU A 135 15.05 3.22 -3.78
C LEU A 135 14.79 1.88 -4.47
N HIS A 136 13.60 1.73 -5.08
CA HIS A 136 13.23 0.49 -5.79
C HIS A 136 14.11 0.25 -7.03
N ASN A 137 14.46 1.32 -7.76
CA ASN A 137 15.24 1.27 -8.99
C ASN A 137 16.74 1.55 -8.77
N HIS A 138 17.19 1.63 -7.53
CA HIS A 138 18.56 2.00 -7.22
C HIS A 138 19.57 1.05 -7.85
N LYS A 139 20.61 1.60 -8.52
CA LYS A 139 21.64 0.82 -9.22
C LYS A 139 22.52 0.03 -8.25
N ASN A 140 22.86 0.62 -7.11
CA ASN A 140 23.58 -0.08 -6.07
C ASN A 140 22.63 -1.02 -5.33
N LYS A 141 22.94 -2.32 -5.36
CA LYS A 141 22.13 -3.39 -4.75
C LYS A 141 22.01 -3.25 -3.22
N ASP A 142 23.02 -2.65 -2.58
CA ASP A 142 23.08 -2.48 -1.13
C ASP A 142 22.17 -1.32 -0.66
N LEU A 143 21.87 -0.37 -1.54
CA LEU A 143 20.95 0.74 -1.28
C LEU A 143 19.54 0.47 -1.80
N LYS A 144 19.38 -0.56 -2.61
CA LYS A 144 18.10 -0.88 -3.23
C LYS A 144 17.11 -1.42 -2.18
N MET A 145 15.90 -0.89 -2.17
CA MET A 145 14.77 -1.47 -1.46
C MET A 145 14.35 -2.78 -2.15
N LYS A 146 14.30 -3.88 -1.39
CA LYS A 146 13.91 -5.19 -1.89
C LYS A 146 12.61 -5.64 -1.25
N GLY A 147 11.84 -6.45 -1.97
CA GLY A 147 10.58 -7.01 -1.47
C GLY A 147 9.38 -6.05 -1.46
N VAL A 148 9.59 -4.77 -1.76
CA VAL A 148 8.53 -3.75 -1.79
C VAL A 148 8.47 -3.11 -3.18
N GLY A 149 7.59 -3.61 -4.02
CA GLY A 149 7.34 -3.07 -5.35
C GLY A 149 6.23 -2.00 -5.35
N PRO A 150 5.91 -1.44 -6.55
CA PRO A 150 4.91 -0.37 -6.71
C PRO A 150 3.55 -0.68 -6.06
N ALA A 151 3.09 -1.93 -6.16
CA ALA A 151 1.84 -2.37 -5.56
C ALA A 151 1.81 -2.21 -4.03
N PHE A 152 2.96 -2.26 -3.35
CA PHE A 152 3.06 -2.16 -1.89
C PHE A 152 3.46 -0.77 -1.43
N TYR A 153 4.44 -0.12 -2.03
CA TYR A 153 4.80 1.23 -1.58
C TYR A 153 3.70 2.26 -1.87
N THR A 154 2.88 2.08 -2.93
CA THR A 154 1.72 2.95 -3.13
C THR A 154 0.61 2.73 -2.09
N LYS A 155 0.52 1.52 -1.49
CA LYS A 155 -0.33 1.30 -0.33
C LYS A 155 0.20 2.03 0.91
N LEU A 156 1.52 1.99 1.15
CA LEU A 156 2.13 2.77 2.23
C LEU A 156 1.84 4.26 2.06
N ILE A 157 2.04 4.81 0.86
CA ILE A 157 1.75 6.21 0.56
C ILE A 157 0.27 6.54 0.79
N TYR A 158 -0.63 5.69 0.30
CA TYR A 158 -2.06 5.90 0.47
C TYR A 158 -2.47 5.93 1.95
N PHE A 159 -2.05 4.93 2.72
CA PHE A 159 -2.47 4.82 4.11
C PHE A 159 -1.78 5.82 5.04
N LEU A 160 -0.48 6.04 4.89
CA LEU A 160 0.30 6.89 5.80
C LEU A 160 0.23 8.37 5.42
N GLY A 161 0.00 8.69 4.14
CA GLY A 161 -0.16 10.06 3.66
C GLY A 161 -1.54 10.65 3.90
N ASP A 162 -2.04 11.39 2.94
CA ASP A 162 -3.32 12.13 2.99
C ASP A 162 -4.54 11.29 2.55
N HIS A 163 -4.36 10.00 2.27
CA HIS A 163 -5.36 9.09 1.70
C HIS A 163 -5.82 9.45 0.28
N GLU A 164 -5.15 10.42 -0.34
CA GLU A 164 -5.32 10.75 -1.75
C GLU A 164 -4.32 9.97 -2.60
N GLY A 165 -4.74 9.56 -3.77
CA GLY A 165 -3.89 8.84 -4.70
C GLY A 165 -4.37 7.41 -4.98
N LEU A 166 -3.71 6.78 -5.92
CA LEU A 166 -4.06 5.46 -6.42
C LEU A 166 -3.13 4.40 -5.84
N ILE A 167 -3.73 3.31 -5.37
CA ILE A 167 -2.99 2.08 -5.08
C ILE A 167 -2.71 1.41 -6.43
N MET A 168 -1.43 1.30 -6.80
CA MET A 168 -0.97 0.72 -8.06
C MET A 168 -0.84 -0.80 -7.92
N ASP A 169 -1.97 -1.49 -7.83
CA ASP A 169 -2.01 -2.95 -7.93
C ASP A 169 -2.24 -3.40 -9.39
N GLN A 170 -2.23 -4.72 -9.60
CA GLN A 170 -2.42 -5.30 -10.92
C GLN A 170 -3.77 -4.92 -11.56
N TRP A 171 -4.82 -4.69 -10.76
CA TRP A 171 -6.14 -4.35 -11.27
C TRP A 171 -6.19 -2.90 -11.73
N THR A 172 -5.61 -2.00 -10.94
CA THR A 172 -5.46 -0.60 -11.32
C THR A 172 -4.60 -0.46 -12.57
N ALA A 173 -3.47 -1.18 -12.65
CA ALA A 173 -2.60 -1.18 -13.82
C ALA A 173 -3.31 -1.72 -15.07
N LYS A 174 -4.06 -2.83 -14.96
CA LYS A 174 -4.88 -3.36 -16.05
C LYS A 174 -5.95 -2.37 -16.50
N SER A 175 -6.61 -1.70 -15.56
CA SER A 175 -7.65 -0.71 -15.86
C SER A 175 -7.08 0.50 -16.61
N VAL A 176 -5.93 1.03 -16.16
CA VAL A 176 -5.23 2.13 -16.84
C VAL A 176 -4.85 1.73 -18.27
N ASN A 177 -4.22 0.55 -18.44
CA ASN A 177 -3.84 0.06 -19.78
C ASN A 177 -5.02 -0.21 -20.69
N MET A 178 -6.19 -0.60 -20.13
CA MET A 178 -7.40 -0.79 -20.90
C MET A 178 -8.01 0.54 -21.39
N LEU A 179 -7.87 1.61 -20.59
CA LEU A 179 -8.37 2.94 -20.92
C LEU A 179 -7.44 3.72 -21.86
N CYS A 180 -6.20 3.28 -22.01
CA CYS A 180 -5.21 3.88 -22.89
C CYS A 180 -4.94 2.98 -24.10
N ASN A 181 -4.57 3.59 -25.23
CA ASN A 181 -4.19 2.82 -26.42
C ASN A 181 -2.84 2.12 -26.26
N ASP A 182 -1.99 2.64 -25.37
CA ASP A 182 -0.65 2.12 -25.11
C ASP A 182 -0.57 1.45 -23.73
N LYS A 183 0.33 0.48 -23.60
CA LYS A 183 0.66 -0.10 -22.29
C LYS A 183 1.49 0.90 -21.49
N ILE A 184 0.83 1.77 -20.73
CA ILE A 184 1.45 2.81 -19.93
C ILE A 184 2.07 2.23 -18.66
N VAL A 185 1.40 1.25 -18.05
CA VAL A 185 1.83 0.60 -16.81
C VAL A 185 2.33 -0.80 -17.12
N LYS A 186 3.58 -1.08 -16.78
CA LYS A 186 4.11 -2.45 -16.84
C LYS A 186 3.50 -3.26 -15.70
N LEU A 187 3.03 -4.44 -16.02
CA LEU A 187 2.61 -5.47 -15.07
C LEU A 187 3.81 -6.40 -14.92
N ASP A 188 4.51 -6.29 -13.78
CA ASP A 188 5.55 -7.24 -13.41
C ASP A 188 4.93 -8.50 -12.82
#